data_1c3e0383c6107a6865217c36a399f9bd
#
_entry.id   1c3e0383c6107a6865217c36a399f9bd
#
_cell.length_a   1.000
_cell.length_b   1.000
_cell.length_c   1.000
_cell.angle_alpha   90.00
_cell.angle_beta   90.00
_cell.angle_gamma   90.00
#
_symmetry.space_group_name_H-M   'P 1'
#
loop_
_entity.id
_entity.type
_entity.pdbx_description
1 polymer ?
#
loop_
_entity_poly.entity_id
_entity_poly.type
_entity_poly.pdbx_seq_one_letter_code
_entity_poly.pdbx_strand_id
1 'polypeptide(L)'
;MENKELKQGGAYPSECTTVIVGNRMTDDGSMILARSEDWNMSFAKNLEIYEDREEGPKEFVAQDSGFRCELPREALGYTALAPCHLRGSWGSAGYNTAGVGMSATESIFSSEKALSADPLVKDGLAENSVFNIVLPYIRTAREGVSRLGSLIEKHGISEGFGIGFVDESEIWYLETASGHRWLACRMPDDMYFVTGNQSRFRIYDPNDPANYMASADLIEFAQQHGLYDPAAGPFDFHTAYIRDVKLDTTYNYPRVWGLQAMFTPSIKNDVTKNTFPVFLKADHPLSLDDLRRAFRFHYQGTEHDPYLHNNPKEKYRPVSIFRTTQTHILQVRPEFPQAIGRVDYMAMGMAVLGVFLPLYQGITSYPEAYTKGGLRSDADSAYWKFRKVQTLGMVNYNRYAPLIQETYARWESETTQRQREMEEQYLAVYKTQPIHARELLQAFSDKMLQSALDVTDKLIEELFTRLAEDIQAEYRFAGA
;
A
#
# COMPACT_ATOMS: atom_id res chain seq x y z
N MET A 1 12.82 -24.94 14.26
CA MET A 1 11.42 -25.40 14.43
C MET A 1 10.41 -24.24 14.49
N GLU A 2 10.84 -22.98 14.44
CA GLU A 2 9.94 -21.79 14.58
C GLU A 2 9.24 -21.33 13.29
N ASN A 3 9.71 -21.74 12.11
CA ASN A 3 9.15 -21.26 10.83
C ASN A 3 7.95 -22.05 10.26
N LYS A 4 7.57 -23.16 10.88
CA LYS A 4 6.43 -23.96 10.37
C LYS A 4 5.06 -23.56 10.94
N GLU A 5 5.03 -22.95 12.11
CA GLU A 5 3.76 -22.54 12.75
C GLU A 5 3.22 -21.19 12.22
N LEU A 6 4.07 -20.36 11.63
CA LEU A 6 3.67 -19.05 11.04
C LEU A 6 2.91 -19.18 9.71
N LYS A 7 2.93 -20.38 9.08
CA LYS A 7 2.20 -20.65 7.80
C LYS A 7 0.77 -21.20 7.99
N GLN A 8 0.28 -21.36 9.20
CA GLN A 8 -1.06 -21.92 9.49
C GLN A 8 -2.09 -20.88 9.93
N GLY A 9 -2.06 -19.69 9.40
CA GLY A 9 -3.09 -18.67 9.59
C GLY A 9 -3.90 -18.44 8.33
N GLY A 10 -5.09 -19.03 8.26
CA GLY A 10 -6.20 -18.60 7.42
C GLY A 10 -6.02 -18.61 5.89
N ALA A 11 -7.15 -18.62 5.17
CA ALA A 11 -7.23 -18.72 3.70
C ALA A 11 -6.66 -17.53 2.89
N TYR A 12 -6.09 -16.50 3.54
CA TYR A 12 -5.48 -15.33 2.91
C TYR A 12 -4.16 -14.99 3.62
N PRO A 13 -3.00 -15.28 3.02
CA PRO A 13 -1.69 -15.04 3.65
C PRO A 13 -1.29 -13.57 3.72
N SER A 14 -1.59 -12.74 2.72
CA SER A 14 -1.46 -11.28 2.76
C SER A 14 -2.75 -10.64 2.27
N GLU A 15 -3.10 -9.49 2.82
CA GLU A 15 -4.36 -8.81 2.54
C GLU A 15 -4.09 -7.32 2.47
N CYS A 16 -4.63 -6.67 1.46
CA CYS A 16 -4.32 -5.29 1.16
C CYS A 16 -5.55 -4.55 0.65
N THR A 17 -5.48 -3.23 0.61
CA THR A 17 -6.46 -2.38 -0.08
C THR A 17 -5.70 -1.32 -0.84
N THR A 18 -5.94 -1.19 -2.13
CA THR A 18 -5.28 -0.23 -3.01
C THR A 18 -6.25 0.85 -3.47
N VAL A 19 -5.78 2.10 -3.47
CA VAL A 19 -6.48 3.28 -4.01
C VAL A 19 -5.53 4.03 -4.93
N ILE A 20 -5.98 4.32 -6.16
CA ILE A 20 -5.22 5.09 -7.14
C ILE A 20 -6.08 6.27 -7.60
N VAL A 21 -5.47 7.46 -7.75
CA VAL A 21 -6.18 8.67 -8.18
C VAL A 21 -5.38 9.39 -9.25
N GLY A 22 -6.00 9.63 -10.40
CA GLY A 22 -5.40 10.40 -11.49
C GLY A 22 -5.29 11.88 -11.15
N ASN A 23 -4.35 12.59 -11.79
CA ASN A 23 -3.98 13.96 -11.44
C ASN A 23 -5.09 14.99 -11.65
N ARG A 24 -6.06 14.73 -12.54
CA ARG A 24 -7.23 15.60 -12.73
C ARG A 24 -8.41 15.27 -11.81
N MET A 25 -8.23 14.25 -10.96
CA MET A 25 -9.22 13.83 -9.94
C MET A 25 -8.79 14.23 -8.54
N THR A 26 -7.57 14.71 -8.33
CA THR A 26 -7.10 15.29 -7.07
C THR A 26 -7.33 16.80 -7.02
N ASP A 27 -7.41 17.38 -5.82
CA ASP A 27 -7.64 18.82 -5.60
C ASP A 27 -6.39 19.68 -5.86
N ASP A 28 -5.19 19.06 -5.80
CA ASP A 28 -3.89 19.70 -5.97
C ASP A 28 -3.16 19.31 -7.27
N GLY A 29 -3.79 18.54 -8.15
CA GLY A 29 -3.20 18.10 -9.41
C GLY A 29 -2.14 16.99 -9.27
N SER A 30 -1.97 16.42 -8.08
CA SER A 30 -1.04 15.31 -7.85
C SER A 30 -1.60 13.98 -8.34
N MET A 31 -0.70 13.03 -8.60
CA MET A 31 -1.04 11.62 -8.81
C MET A 31 -0.86 10.86 -7.51
N ILE A 32 -1.79 9.97 -7.19
CA ILE A 32 -1.78 9.18 -5.96
C ILE A 32 -1.77 7.67 -6.28
N LEU A 33 -0.81 6.97 -5.69
CA LEU A 33 -0.76 5.51 -5.63
C LEU A 33 -0.65 5.10 -4.16
N ALA A 34 -1.71 4.49 -3.60
CA ALA A 34 -1.78 4.22 -2.18
C ALA A 34 -2.24 2.80 -1.87
N ARG A 35 -1.72 2.21 -0.77
CA ARG A 35 -2.07 0.86 -0.35
C ARG A 35 -1.91 0.67 1.17
N SER A 36 -2.82 -0.07 1.79
CA SER A 36 -2.58 -0.70 3.10
C SER A 36 -2.07 -2.14 2.91
N GLU A 37 -1.13 -2.54 3.75
CA GLU A 37 -0.59 -3.89 3.81
C GLU A 37 -1.04 -4.54 5.11
N ASP A 38 -1.81 -5.62 4.98
CA ASP A 38 -2.40 -6.30 6.13
C ASP A 38 -1.82 -7.72 6.24
N TRP A 39 -0.95 -7.92 7.23
CA TRP A 39 -0.33 -9.22 7.45
C TRP A 39 -0.16 -9.53 8.94
N ASN A 40 0.99 -10.02 9.35
CA ASN A 40 1.28 -10.30 10.76
C ASN A 40 1.75 -9.02 11.45
N MET A 41 0.99 -8.58 12.46
CA MET A 41 1.25 -7.34 13.19
C MET A 41 2.61 -7.29 13.90
N SER A 42 3.27 -8.43 14.12
CA SER A 42 4.61 -8.50 14.71
C SER A 42 5.74 -8.32 13.70
N PHE A 43 5.44 -8.24 12.41
CA PHE A 43 6.44 -7.93 11.38
C PHE A 43 6.68 -6.42 11.34
N ALA A 44 7.50 -5.94 12.29
CA ALA A 44 7.84 -4.53 12.36
C ALA A 44 8.40 -4.05 11.01
N LYS A 45 7.86 -2.93 10.51
CA LYS A 45 8.34 -2.29 9.29
C LYS A 45 9.48 -1.34 9.62
N ASN A 46 10.57 -1.46 8.88
CA ASN A 46 11.74 -0.61 8.98
C ASN A 46 11.88 0.22 7.70
N LEU A 47 12.13 1.51 7.84
CA LEU A 47 12.43 2.40 6.71
C LEU A 47 13.86 2.15 6.26
N GLU A 48 14.06 2.04 4.95
CA GLU A 48 15.36 1.80 4.33
C GLU A 48 15.61 2.80 3.21
N ILE A 49 16.85 3.27 3.07
CA ILE A 49 17.34 4.06 1.94
C ILE A 49 18.52 3.31 1.33
N TYR A 50 18.47 3.10 0.04
CA TYR A 50 19.54 2.51 -0.76
C TYR A 50 20.09 3.57 -1.71
N GLU A 51 21.41 3.66 -1.82
CA GLU A 51 22.09 4.60 -2.71
C GLU A 51 22.19 4.04 -4.15
N ASP A 52 22.40 4.95 -5.12
CA ASP A 52 22.73 4.56 -6.50
C ASP A 52 24.00 3.69 -6.51
N ARG A 53 24.05 2.70 -7.37
CA ARG A 53 25.19 1.79 -7.52
C ARG A 53 25.60 1.61 -8.97
N GLU A 54 26.87 1.81 -9.29
CA GLU A 54 27.46 1.50 -10.59
C GLU A 54 27.76 0.00 -10.75
N GLU A 55 28.02 -0.68 -9.63
CA GLU A 55 28.25 -2.13 -9.56
C GLU A 55 27.46 -2.73 -8.40
N GLY A 56 26.55 -3.64 -8.74
CA GLY A 56 25.72 -4.36 -7.78
C GLY A 56 25.92 -5.87 -7.87
N PRO A 57 25.19 -6.65 -7.06
CA PRO A 57 25.15 -8.09 -7.18
C PRO A 57 24.62 -8.47 -8.57
N LYS A 58 25.20 -9.52 -9.17
CA LYS A 58 24.78 -10.02 -10.48
C LYS A 58 23.48 -10.81 -10.43
N GLU A 59 23.10 -11.25 -9.25
CA GLU A 59 21.95 -12.10 -9.00
C GLU A 59 21.19 -11.63 -7.78
N PHE A 60 19.86 -11.63 -7.86
CA PHE A 60 18.96 -11.57 -6.71
C PHE A 60 18.64 -12.98 -6.23
N VAL A 61 18.65 -13.20 -4.94
CA VAL A 61 18.24 -14.44 -4.27
C VAL A 61 17.22 -14.09 -3.21
N ALA A 62 15.99 -14.56 -3.37
CA ALA A 62 14.96 -14.36 -2.35
C ALA A 62 15.34 -15.07 -1.04
N GLN A 63 15.09 -14.41 0.10
CA GLN A 63 15.52 -14.91 1.41
C GLN A 63 14.66 -16.05 1.95
N ASP A 64 13.43 -16.15 1.50
CA ASP A 64 12.41 -17.07 2.03
C ASP A 64 11.76 -17.97 0.95
N SER A 65 12.29 -17.93 -0.27
CA SER A 65 11.88 -18.80 -1.37
C SER A 65 13.08 -19.24 -2.21
N GLY A 66 12.87 -20.13 -3.16
CA GLY A 66 13.90 -20.57 -4.11
C GLY A 66 14.11 -19.61 -5.29
N PHE A 67 13.37 -18.49 -5.35
CA PHE A 67 13.44 -17.57 -6.49
C PHE A 67 14.81 -16.93 -6.65
N ARG A 68 15.30 -16.92 -7.90
CA ARG A 68 16.55 -16.27 -8.31
C ARG A 68 16.39 -15.62 -9.66
N CYS A 69 16.99 -14.46 -9.86
CA CYS A 69 17.09 -13.85 -11.18
C CYS A 69 18.38 -13.04 -11.33
N GLU A 70 18.85 -12.92 -12.59
CA GLU A 70 19.93 -12.02 -12.93
C GLU A 70 19.52 -10.55 -12.75
N LEU A 71 20.43 -9.73 -12.24
CA LEU A 71 20.24 -8.31 -12.07
C LEU A 71 21.12 -7.51 -13.04
N PRO A 72 20.65 -6.34 -13.53
CA PRO A 72 21.52 -5.37 -14.17
C PRO A 72 22.64 -4.94 -13.22
N ARG A 73 23.78 -4.54 -13.79
CA ARG A 73 24.97 -4.11 -13.03
C ARG A 73 24.71 -2.83 -12.25
N GLU A 74 24.13 -1.85 -12.93
CA GLU A 74 23.77 -0.55 -12.34
C GLU A 74 22.40 -0.62 -11.70
N ALA A 75 22.24 0.05 -10.56
CA ALA A 75 20.97 0.17 -9.88
C ALA A 75 20.78 1.61 -9.35
N LEU A 76 19.61 2.15 -9.55
CA LEU A 76 19.18 3.40 -8.92
C LEU A 76 19.01 3.19 -7.42
N GLY A 77 19.34 4.22 -6.64
CA GLY A 77 18.99 4.31 -5.24
C GLY A 77 17.46 4.34 -5.08
N TYR A 78 16.98 3.90 -3.93
CA TYR A 78 15.55 3.86 -3.67
C TYR A 78 15.24 3.82 -2.18
N THR A 79 14.05 4.23 -1.82
CA THR A 79 13.47 4.03 -0.49
C THR A 79 12.66 2.75 -0.45
N ALA A 80 12.60 2.09 0.70
CA ALA A 80 11.82 0.87 0.91
C ALA A 80 11.26 0.80 2.32
N LEU A 81 10.24 -0.03 2.49
CA LEU A 81 9.56 -0.30 3.75
C LEU A 81 9.52 -1.81 3.98
N ALA A 82 10.64 -2.35 4.48
CA ALA A 82 10.83 -3.79 4.60
C ALA A 82 10.39 -4.34 5.97
N PRO A 83 9.85 -5.57 6.05
CA PRO A 83 9.64 -6.25 7.32
C PRO A 83 10.98 -6.60 7.96
N CYS A 84 11.03 -6.52 9.28
CA CYS A 84 12.26 -6.61 10.09
C CYS A 84 13.13 -7.86 9.86
N HIS A 85 12.54 -8.94 9.37
CA HIS A 85 13.22 -10.24 9.16
C HIS A 85 13.58 -10.49 7.68
N LEU A 86 13.23 -9.57 6.76
CA LEU A 86 13.45 -9.70 5.31
C LEU A 86 14.06 -8.42 4.72
N ARG A 87 15.01 -7.80 5.41
CA ARG A 87 15.71 -6.60 4.95
C ARG A 87 16.41 -6.86 3.61
N GLY A 88 16.31 -5.89 2.68
CA GLY A 88 16.83 -6.04 1.31
C GLY A 88 15.97 -6.94 0.41
N SER A 89 14.85 -7.40 0.93
CA SER A 89 13.80 -8.14 0.24
C SER A 89 12.47 -7.58 0.70
N TRP A 90 11.39 -7.75 -0.09
CA TRP A 90 10.04 -7.32 0.28
C TRP A 90 9.91 -5.80 0.60
N GLY A 91 10.34 -4.96 -0.32
CA GLY A 91 10.43 -3.51 -0.10
C GLY A 91 9.10 -2.76 0.06
N SER A 92 7.97 -3.36 -0.25
CA SER A 92 6.58 -2.90 -0.14
C SER A 92 6.24 -1.61 -0.89
N ALA A 93 6.86 -0.47 -0.59
CA ALA A 93 6.60 0.83 -1.20
C ALA A 93 7.81 1.75 -1.14
N GLY A 94 7.89 2.71 -2.05
CA GLY A 94 8.90 3.76 -2.07
C GLY A 94 9.13 4.36 -3.44
N TYR A 95 10.12 5.25 -3.53
CA TYR A 95 10.56 5.91 -4.75
C TYR A 95 12.02 5.57 -5.06
N ASN A 96 12.37 5.49 -6.35
CA ASN A 96 13.76 5.45 -6.77
C ASN A 96 14.31 6.86 -7.07
N THR A 97 15.62 6.98 -7.28
CA THR A 97 16.29 8.25 -7.56
C THR A 97 15.92 8.85 -8.93
N ALA A 98 15.28 8.11 -9.83
CA ALA A 98 14.68 8.65 -11.04
C ALA A 98 13.26 9.25 -10.79
N GLY A 99 12.72 9.14 -9.58
CA GLY A 99 11.42 9.70 -9.21
C GLY A 99 10.22 8.78 -9.49
N VAL A 100 10.46 7.52 -9.83
CA VAL A 100 9.40 6.52 -10.00
C VAL A 100 9.00 5.95 -8.65
N GLY A 101 7.70 5.95 -8.35
CA GLY A 101 7.12 5.28 -7.19
C GLY A 101 6.59 3.89 -7.56
N MET A 102 6.69 2.95 -6.63
CA MET A 102 6.15 1.60 -6.75
C MET A 102 5.44 1.20 -5.47
N SER A 103 4.29 0.54 -5.62
CA SER A 103 3.52 -0.08 -4.54
C SER A 103 3.28 -1.56 -4.87
N ALA A 104 3.78 -2.45 -4.04
CA ALA A 104 3.73 -3.90 -4.20
C ALA A 104 3.41 -4.59 -2.86
N THR A 105 2.53 -5.52 -2.78
CA THR A 105 1.64 -6.16 -3.78
C THR A 105 0.21 -6.22 -3.25
N GLU A 106 -0.78 -6.31 -4.15
CA GLU A 106 -2.15 -6.68 -3.79
C GLU A 106 -2.35 -8.15 -4.16
N SER A 107 -2.80 -9.03 -3.25
CA SER A 107 -3.00 -10.44 -3.61
C SER A 107 -4.18 -10.61 -4.56
N ILE A 108 -3.97 -11.31 -5.67
CA ILE A 108 -4.97 -11.62 -6.69
C ILE A 108 -5.03 -13.14 -6.89
N PHE A 109 -6.20 -13.66 -7.20
CA PHE A 109 -6.39 -15.10 -7.34
C PHE A 109 -6.95 -15.46 -8.72
N SER A 110 -6.22 -16.30 -9.43
CA SER A 110 -6.65 -16.86 -10.70
C SER A 110 -7.68 -17.99 -10.52
N SER A 111 -8.48 -18.24 -11.56
CA SER A 111 -9.42 -19.37 -11.57
C SER A 111 -8.68 -20.71 -11.65
N GLU A 112 -9.29 -21.77 -11.13
CA GLU A 112 -8.74 -23.13 -11.22
C GLU A 112 -8.51 -23.55 -12.69
N LYS A 113 -9.39 -23.10 -13.59
CA LYS A 113 -9.28 -23.39 -15.02
C LYS A 113 -8.07 -22.71 -15.65
N ALA A 114 -7.83 -21.44 -15.30
CA ALA A 114 -6.62 -20.71 -15.75
C ALA A 114 -5.34 -21.37 -15.22
N LEU A 115 -5.32 -21.71 -13.92
CA LEU A 115 -4.16 -22.39 -13.30
C LEU A 115 -3.95 -23.82 -13.78
N SER A 116 -4.99 -24.50 -14.28
CA SER A 116 -4.82 -25.81 -14.93
C SER A 116 -4.13 -25.70 -16.28
N ALA A 117 -4.30 -24.57 -16.98
CA ALA A 117 -3.67 -24.30 -18.26
C ALA A 117 -2.24 -23.72 -18.11
N ASP A 118 -2.04 -22.85 -17.13
CA ASP A 118 -0.78 -22.17 -16.83
C ASP A 118 -0.58 -22.09 -15.31
N PRO A 119 -0.01 -23.14 -14.69
CA PRO A 119 0.08 -23.25 -13.24
C PRO A 119 1.09 -22.28 -12.63
N LEU A 120 0.89 -21.96 -11.35
CA LEU A 120 1.87 -21.23 -10.56
C LEU A 120 3.21 -21.98 -10.51
N VAL A 121 4.31 -21.23 -10.56
CA VAL A 121 5.68 -21.76 -10.51
C VAL A 121 6.16 -21.77 -9.06
N LYS A 122 6.53 -22.93 -8.53
CA LYS A 122 6.89 -23.10 -7.12
C LYS A 122 7.92 -22.10 -6.60
N ASP A 123 8.96 -21.83 -7.38
CA ASP A 123 10.03 -20.87 -7.06
C ASP A 123 9.98 -19.67 -8.03
N GLY A 124 8.76 -19.25 -8.43
CA GLY A 124 8.51 -18.07 -9.25
C GLY A 124 8.56 -16.76 -8.46
N LEU A 125 8.29 -15.67 -9.16
CA LEU A 125 8.17 -14.36 -8.53
C LEU A 125 7.05 -14.33 -7.48
N ALA A 126 7.29 -13.59 -6.41
CA ALA A 126 6.33 -13.37 -5.35
C ALA A 126 6.50 -11.97 -4.75
N GLU A 127 5.64 -11.58 -3.85
CA GLU A 127 5.68 -10.33 -3.11
C GLU A 127 7.06 -10.04 -2.48
N ASN A 128 7.73 -11.08 -1.99
CA ASN A 128 9.05 -11.02 -1.37
C ASN A 128 10.21 -10.58 -2.29
N SER A 129 9.98 -10.55 -3.60
CA SER A 129 11.06 -10.32 -4.57
C SER A 129 10.79 -9.12 -5.50
N VAL A 130 9.56 -8.95 -5.97
CA VAL A 130 9.23 -8.06 -7.09
C VAL A 130 9.67 -6.62 -6.88
N PHE A 131 9.53 -6.06 -5.68
CA PHE A 131 9.89 -4.66 -5.42
C PHE A 131 11.38 -4.40 -5.65
N ASN A 132 12.24 -5.22 -5.07
CA ASN A 132 13.69 -5.03 -5.06
C ASN A 132 14.35 -5.37 -6.41
N ILE A 133 13.68 -6.12 -7.29
CA ILE A 133 14.19 -6.46 -8.63
C ILE A 133 13.61 -5.60 -9.75
N VAL A 134 12.63 -4.77 -9.44
CA VAL A 134 11.99 -3.89 -10.43
C VAL A 134 12.34 -2.43 -10.17
N LEU A 135 12.00 -1.87 -9.00
CA LEU A 135 12.13 -0.44 -8.72
C LEU A 135 13.53 0.14 -8.96
N PRO A 136 14.64 -0.52 -8.57
CA PRO A 136 15.98 0.01 -8.80
C PRO A 136 16.42 0.06 -10.27
N TYR A 137 15.65 -0.52 -11.19
CA TYR A 137 16.06 -0.74 -12.57
C TYR A 137 15.11 -0.12 -13.59
N ILE A 138 14.31 0.86 -13.20
CA ILE A 138 13.32 1.53 -14.05
C ILE A 138 13.43 3.05 -13.92
N ARG A 139 13.09 3.78 -14.98
CA ARG A 139 13.11 5.24 -15.03
C ARG A 139 11.74 5.85 -15.31
N THR A 140 10.75 5.02 -15.67
CA THR A 140 9.35 5.43 -15.87
C THR A 140 8.40 4.37 -15.33
N ALA A 141 7.16 4.75 -15.05
CA ALA A 141 6.11 3.81 -14.63
C ALA A 141 5.87 2.72 -15.70
N ARG A 142 5.90 3.11 -16.99
CA ARG A 142 5.76 2.20 -18.13
C ARG A 142 6.90 1.18 -18.21
N GLU A 143 8.15 1.61 -17.96
CA GLU A 143 9.29 0.67 -17.85
C GLU A 143 9.09 -0.32 -16.70
N GLY A 144 8.44 0.10 -15.60
CA GLY A 144 8.08 -0.78 -14.50
C GLY A 144 7.18 -1.92 -14.95
N VAL A 145 6.13 -1.61 -15.69
CA VAL A 145 5.22 -2.61 -16.28
C VAL A 145 5.97 -3.53 -17.24
N SER A 146 6.76 -2.97 -18.16
CA SER A 146 7.51 -3.75 -19.16
C SER A 146 8.51 -4.70 -18.51
N ARG A 147 9.28 -4.21 -17.53
CA ARG A 147 10.26 -5.02 -16.82
C ARG A 147 9.60 -6.14 -16.02
N LEU A 148 8.56 -5.80 -15.23
CA LEU A 148 7.86 -6.81 -14.45
C LEU A 148 7.18 -7.84 -15.34
N GLY A 149 6.51 -7.42 -16.41
CA GLY A 149 5.88 -8.32 -17.38
C GLY A 149 6.88 -9.31 -17.98
N SER A 150 8.04 -8.81 -18.42
CA SER A 150 9.11 -9.67 -18.94
C SER A 150 9.66 -10.68 -17.92
N LEU A 151 9.74 -10.27 -16.64
CA LEU A 151 10.14 -11.17 -15.56
C LEU A 151 9.07 -12.24 -15.29
N ILE A 152 7.78 -11.88 -15.31
CA ILE A 152 6.67 -12.83 -15.16
C ILE A 152 6.68 -13.84 -16.31
N GLU A 153 6.81 -13.40 -17.56
CA GLU A 153 6.86 -14.29 -18.73
C GLU A 153 8.06 -15.23 -18.69
N LYS A 154 9.20 -14.80 -18.18
CA LYS A 154 10.43 -15.58 -18.12
C LYS A 154 10.47 -16.58 -16.97
N HIS A 155 10.02 -16.18 -15.79
CA HIS A 155 10.24 -16.94 -14.56
C HIS A 155 8.94 -17.52 -13.96
N GLY A 156 7.79 -17.01 -14.38
CA GLY A 156 6.50 -17.30 -13.77
C GLY A 156 6.35 -16.70 -12.37
N ILE A 157 5.16 -16.82 -11.84
CA ILE A 157 4.81 -16.35 -10.48
C ILE A 157 4.49 -17.53 -9.57
N SER A 158 4.83 -17.45 -8.30
CA SER A 158 4.46 -18.44 -7.29
C SER A 158 3.15 -18.08 -6.56
N GLU A 159 2.68 -16.84 -6.70
CA GLU A 159 1.41 -16.33 -6.21
C GLU A 159 0.92 -15.20 -7.13
N GLY A 160 -0.39 -14.97 -7.19
CA GLY A 160 -0.96 -13.89 -7.99
C GLY A 160 -0.96 -12.58 -7.24
N PHE A 161 -0.67 -11.48 -7.95
CA PHE A 161 -0.58 -10.14 -7.36
C PHE A 161 -0.95 -9.02 -8.33
N GLY A 162 -1.30 -7.86 -7.73
CA GLY A 162 -1.42 -6.56 -8.39
C GLY A 162 -0.34 -5.60 -7.91
N ILE A 163 0.17 -4.75 -8.81
CA ILE A 163 1.27 -3.81 -8.54
C ILE A 163 1.02 -2.49 -9.24
N GLY A 164 1.26 -1.38 -8.51
CA GLY A 164 1.18 -0.03 -9.05
C GLY A 164 2.55 0.60 -9.27
N PHE A 165 2.66 1.39 -10.35
CA PHE A 165 3.79 2.26 -10.68
C PHE A 165 3.30 3.67 -10.95
N VAL A 166 4.03 4.68 -10.47
CA VAL A 166 3.71 6.09 -10.71
C VAL A 166 4.99 6.87 -11.01
N ASP A 167 4.95 7.74 -12.01
CA ASP A 167 5.99 8.73 -12.29
C ASP A 167 5.39 10.13 -12.44
N GLU A 168 6.10 11.07 -13.01
CA GLU A 168 5.63 12.45 -13.19
C GLU A 168 4.53 12.60 -14.26
N SER A 169 4.29 11.58 -15.07
CA SER A 169 3.44 11.61 -16.24
C SER A 169 2.23 10.72 -16.16
N GLU A 170 2.36 9.54 -15.56
CA GLU A 170 1.33 8.51 -15.60
C GLU A 170 1.37 7.55 -14.41
N ILE A 171 0.25 6.88 -14.19
CA ILE A 171 0.13 5.77 -13.24
C ILE A 171 -0.27 4.53 -14.02
N TRP A 172 0.39 3.42 -13.72
CA TRP A 172 0.08 2.09 -14.24
C TRP A 172 -0.23 1.12 -13.11
N TYR A 173 -1.20 0.25 -13.34
CA TYR A 173 -1.47 -0.88 -12.45
C TYR A 173 -1.45 -2.18 -13.25
N LEU A 174 -0.68 -3.17 -12.78
CA LEU A 174 -0.53 -4.49 -13.39
C LEU A 174 -1.23 -5.53 -12.51
N GLU A 175 -2.02 -6.41 -13.11
CA GLU A 175 -2.63 -7.57 -12.49
C GLU A 175 -2.13 -8.86 -13.17
N THR A 176 -1.75 -9.86 -12.37
CA THR A 176 -1.40 -11.19 -12.88
C THR A 176 -2.65 -11.98 -13.27
N ALA A 177 -2.55 -12.82 -14.31
CA ALA A 177 -3.65 -13.61 -14.86
C ALA A 177 -3.52 -15.10 -14.56
N SER A 178 -2.32 -15.64 -14.64
CA SER A 178 -1.97 -17.04 -14.39
C SER A 178 -0.46 -17.14 -14.16
N GLY A 179 0.12 -18.33 -14.22
CA GLY A 179 1.54 -18.54 -13.96
C GLY A 179 2.51 -17.62 -14.70
N HIS A 180 2.21 -17.28 -15.98
CA HIS A 180 3.09 -16.46 -16.83
C HIS A 180 2.35 -15.33 -17.56
N ARG A 181 1.05 -15.09 -17.30
CA ARG A 181 0.23 -14.09 -17.99
C ARG A 181 -0.14 -12.95 -17.08
N TRP A 182 -0.27 -11.76 -17.67
CA TRP A 182 -0.54 -10.51 -16.98
C TRP A 182 -1.25 -9.51 -17.90
N LEU A 183 -1.94 -8.55 -17.28
CA LEU A 183 -2.53 -7.38 -17.91
C LEU A 183 -2.21 -6.15 -17.07
N ALA A 184 -1.83 -5.05 -17.71
CA ALA A 184 -1.67 -3.74 -17.06
C ALA A 184 -2.52 -2.69 -17.76
N CYS A 185 -3.09 -1.78 -16.98
CA CYS A 185 -3.86 -0.65 -17.47
C CYS A 185 -3.24 0.65 -16.95
N ARG A 186 -3.18 1.66 -17.85
CA ARG A 186 -2.89 3.04 -17.46
C ARG A 186 -4.09 3.60 -16.72
N MET A 187 -3.85 4.27 -15.61
CA MET A 187 -4.88 4.97 -14.86
C MET A 187 -5.40 6.19 -15.65
N PRO A 188 -6.72 6.34 -15.86
CA PRO A 188 -7.27 7.56 -16.43
C PRO A 188 -7.00 8.78 -15.53
N ASP A 189 -6.61 9.90 -16.14
CA ASP A 189 -6.19 11.09 -15.40
C ASP A 189 -7.31 11.73 -14.54
N ASP A 190 -8.58 11.56 -14.95
CA ASP A 190 -9.76 12.17 -14.34
C ASP A 190 -10.65 11.19 -13.56
N MET A 191 -10.08 10.05 -13.14
CA MET A 191 -10.78 9.00 -12.42
C MET A 191 -9.97 8.49 -11.24
N TYR A 192 -10.62 7.71 -10.39
CA TYR A 192 -9.98 6.91 -9.34
C TYR A 192 -10.25 5.41 -9.55
N PHE A 193 -9.41 4.60 -8.92
CA PHE A 193 -9.49 3.14 -8.89
C PHE A 193 -9.38 2.68 -7.44
N VAL A 194 -10.18 1.67 -7.07
CA VAL A 194 -10.09 0.99 -5.76
C VAL A 194 -10.19 -0.51 -5.93
N THR A 195 -9.36 -1.24 -5.19
CA THR A 195 -9.42 -2.69 -5.13
C THR A 195 -9.12 -3.21 -3.73
N GLY A 196 -9.66 -4.40 -3.43
CA GLY A 196 -9.20 -5.27 -2.36
C GLY A 196 -8.39 -6.42 -2.95
N ASN A 197 -8.39 -7.58 -2.31
CA ASN A 197 -7.67 -8.76 -2.78
C ASN A 197 -8.40 -9.46 -3.93
N GLN A 198 -8.63 -8.73 -5.00
CA GLN A 198 -9.33 -9.19 -6.19
C GLN A 198 -8.83 -8.47 -7.43
N SER A 199 -8.84 -9.12 -8.57
CA SER A 199 -8.67 -8.46 -9.87
C SER A 199 -9.88 -7.60 -10.18
N ARG A 200 -9.63 -6.44 -10.79
CA ARG A 200 -10.68 -5.51 -11.20
C ARG A 200 -10.79 -5.34 -12.70
N PHE A 201 -9.73 -5.67 -13.45
CA PHE A 201 -9.70 -5.45 -14.89
C PHE A 201 -10.64 -6.39 -15.63
N ARG A 202 -11.31 -5.87 -16.64
CA ARG A 202 -12.21 -6.60 -17.54
C ARG A 202 -11.86 -6.37 -19.00
N ILE A 203 -11.73 -5.11 -19.39
CA ILE A 203 -11.48 -4.71 -20.77
C ILE A 203 -9.99 -4.75 -21.05
N TYR A 204 -9.62 -5.32 -22.20
CA TYR A 204 -8.30 -5.22 -22.79
C TYR A 204 -8.44 -4.95 -24.27
N ASP A 205 -7.87 -3.84 -24.78
CA ASP A 205 -7.76 -3.53 -26.20
C ASP A 205 -6.30 -3.64 -26.64
N PRO A 206 -5.92 -4.67 -27.40
CA PRO A 206 -4.56 -4.84 -27.88
C PRO A 206 -4.14 -3.77 -28.91
N ASN A 207 -5.09 -2.99 -29.45
CA ASN A 207 -4.82 -1.91 -30.39
C ASN A 207 -4.62 -0.54 -29.70
N ASP A 208 -4.74 -0.49 -28.38
CA ASP A 208 -4.51 0.72 -27.58
C ASP A 208 -3.31 0.56 -26.63
N PRO A 209 -2.07 0.54 -27.15
CA PRO A 209 -0.86 0.39 -26.33
C PRO A 209 -0.59 1.64 -25.47
N ALA A 210 -1.31 2.72 -25.66
CA ALA A 210 -1.23 3.90 -24.79
C ALA A 210 -1.83 3.62 -23.42
N ASN A 211 -2.89 2.81 -23.36
CA ASN A 211 -3.64 2.53 -22.14
C ASN A 211 -3.54 1.09 -21.64
N TYR A 212 -3.05 0.16 -22.48
CA TYR A 212 -2.95 -1.26 -22.13
C TYR A 212 -1.59 -1.85 -22.48
N MET A 213 -1.08 -2.69 -21.59
CA MET A 213 0.06 -3.58 -21.84
C MET A 213 -0.30 -4.96 -21.28
N ALA A 214 0.11 -6.02 -21.96
CA ALA A 214 -0.18 -7.39 -21.53
C ALA A 214 0.88 -8.36 -22.06
N SER A 215 0.88 -9.59 -21.54
CA SER A 215 1.60 -10.69 -22.17
C SER A 215 1.12 -10.86 -23.62
N ALA A 216 2.07 -11.11 -24.54
CA ALA A 216 1.83 -11.04 -25.98
C ALA A 216 0.74 -12.01 -26.48
N ASP A 217 0.57 -13.15 -25.81
CA ASP A 217 -0.37 -14.21 -26.16
C ASP A 217 -1.64 -14.23 -25.27
N LEU A 218 -1.93 -13.19 -24.50
CA LEU A 218 -2.99 -13.19 -23.46
C LEU A 218 -4.35 -13.68 -23.99
N ILE A 219 -4.83 -13.15 -25.12
CA ILE A 219 -6.13 -13.52 -25.71
C ILE A 219 -6.03 -14.88 -26.41
N GLU A 220 -4.97 -15.11 -27.21
CA GLU A 220 -4.77 -16.35 -27.95
C GLU A 220 -4.64 -17.55 -27.02
N PHE A 221 -3.90 -17.41 -25.94
CA PHE A 221 -3.78 -18.42 -24.91
C PHE A 221 -5.14 -18.74 -24.28
N ALA A 222 -5.93 -17.72 -23.94
CA ALA A 222 -7.27 -17.90 -23.39
C ALA A 222 -8.19 -18.69 -24.36
N GLN A 223 -8.13 -18.40 -25.64
CA GLN A 223 -8.88 -19.13 -26.68
C GLN A 223 -8.42 -20.58 -26.80
N GLN A 224 -7.12 -20.82 -26.92
CA GLN A 224 -6.52 -22.15 -27.11
C GLN A 224 -6.86 -23.10 -25.95
N HIS A 225 -6.94 -22.55 -24.73
CA HIS A 225 -7.24 -23.32 -23.51
C HIS A 225 -8.71 -23.27 -23.09
N GLY A 226 -9.59 -22.72 -23.95
CA GLY A 226 -11.02 -22.64 -23.72
C GLY A 226 -11.42 -21.79 -22.52
N LEU A 227 -10.57 -20.81 -22.14
CA LEU A 227 -10.87 -19.79 -21.11
C LEU A 227 -11.73 -18.66 -21.70
N TYR A 228 -11.68 -18.47 -23.00
CA TYR A 228 -12.45 -17.49 -23.76
C TYR A 228 -12.96 -18.08 -25.08
N ASP A 229 -14.22 -17.77 -25.42
CA ASP A 229 -14.84 -18.11 -26.69
C ASP A 229 -15.25 -16.81 -27.41
N PRO A 230 -14.62 -16.48 -28.57
CA PRO A 230 -14.99 -15.30 -29.35
C PRO A 230 -16.44 -15.25 -29.82
N ALA A 231 -17.08 -16.42 -29.95
CA ALA A 231 -18.50 -16.49 -30.34
C ALA A 231 -19.44 -16.06 -29.19
N ALA A 232 -18.97 -16.08 -27.94
CA ALA A 232 -19.76 -15.66 -26.77
C ALA A 232 -19.76 -14.14 -26.55
N GLY A 233 -18.85 -13.39 -27.20
CA GLY A 233 -18.75 -11.93 -27.08
C GLY A 233 -17.32 -11.41 -27.01
N PRO A 234 -17.12 -10.14 -26.62
CA PRO A 234 -15.79 -9.56 -26.47
C PRO A 234 -15.01 -10.23 -25.33
N PHE A 235 -13.66 -10.12 -25.43
CA PHE A 235 -12.78 -10.63 -24.37
C PHE A 235 -13.01 -9.88 -23.06
N ASP A 236 -13.22 -10.63 -21.99
CA ASP A 236 -13.31 -10.14 -20.60
C ASP A 236 -12.22 -10.83 -19.79
N PHE A 237 -11.19 -10.05 -19.37
CA PHE A 237 -10.02 -10.55 -18.64
C PHE A 237 -10.40 -11.27 -17.34
N HIS A 238 -11.32 -10.67 -16.56
CA HIS A 238 -11.76 -11.26 -15.30
C HIS A 238 -12.44 -12.62 -15.52
N THR A 239 -13.37 -12.68 -16.49
CA THR A 239 -14.09 -13.92 -16.80
C THR A 239 -13.17 -15.03 -17.31
N ALA A 240 -12.12 -14.66 -18.09
CA ALA A 240 -11.18 -15.63 -18.64
C ALA A 240 -10.23 -16.20 -17.60
N TYR A 241 -9.69 -15.36 -16.71
CA TYR A 241 -8.56 -15.74 -15.88
C TYR A 241 -8.82 -15.78 -14.39
N ILE A 242 -9.77 -14.97 -13.88
CA ILE A 242 -9.82 -14.64 -12.46
C ILE A 242 -10.87 -15.48 -11.72
N ARG A 243 -10.58 -15.74 -10.47
CA ARG A 243 -11.48 -16.40 -9.54
C ARG A 243 -12.55 -15.44 -9.04
N ASP A 244 -13.78 -15.92 -8.94
CA ASP A 244 -14.89 -15.22 -8.28
C ASP A 244 -15.54 -16.21 -7.28
N VAL A 245 -15.48 -15.90 -5.98
CA VAL A 245 -15.94 -16.81 -4.93
C VAL A 245 -16.87 -16.09 -3.94
N LYS A 246 -17.74 -16.86 -3.31
CA LYS A 246 -18.73 -16.34 -2.36
C LYS A 246 -18.10 -15.54 -1.22
N LEU A 247 -16.87 -15.86 -0.81
CA LEU A 247 -16.16 -15.14 0.24
C LEU A 247 -15.94 -13.66 -0.10
N ASP A 248 -15.78 -13.33 -1.38
CA ASP A 248 -15.57 -11.96 -1.84
C ASP A 248 -16.72 -11.02 -1.46
N THR A 249 -17.95 -11.54 -1.34
CA THR A 249 -19.14 -10.76 -0.94
C THR A 249 -19.08 -10.23 0.50
N THR A 250 -18.17 -10.73 1.32
CA THR A 250 -17.94 -10.27 2.70
C THR A 250 -16.52 -9.73 2.91
N TYR A 251 -15.62 -10.08 2.01
CA TYR A 251 -14.20 -9.82 2.18
C TYR A 251 -13.68 -8.70 1.25
N ASN A 252 -13.92 -8.80 -0.04
CA ASN A 252 -13.38 -7.88 -1.03
C ASN A 252 -14.40 -6.81 -1.45
N TYR A 253 -15.60 -7.22 -1.83
CA TYR A 253 -16.64 -6.32 -2.33
C TYR A 253 -17.02 -5.21 -1.34
N PRO A 254 -17.15 -5.45 -0.02
CA PRO A 254 -17.51 -4.39 0.92
C PRO A 254 -16.49 -3.27 1.00
N ARG A 255 -15.18 -3.56 0.83
CA ARG A 255 -14.14 -2.52 0.79
C ARG A 255 -14.27 -1.64 -0.44
N VAL A 256 -14.44 -2.24 -1.62
CA VAL A 256 -14.68 -1.51 -2.87
C VAL A 256 -15.98 -0.71 -2.80
N TRP A 257 -17.06 -1.35 -2.36
CA TRP A 257 -18.36 -0.71 -2.16
C TRP A 257 -18.29 0.50 -1.23
N GLY A 258 -17.66 0.35 -0.07
CA GLY A 258 -17.56 1.41 0.93
C GLY A 258 -16.69 2.58 0.46
N LEU A 259 -15.55 2.31 -0.19
CA LEU A 259 -14.68 3.36 -0.73
C LEU A 259 -15.31 4.07 -1.93
N GLN A 260 -16.00 3.34 -2.83
CA GLN A 260 -16.74 3.97 -3.92
C GLN A 260 -17.90 4.82 -3.40
N ALA A 261 -18.62 4.38 -2.38
CA ALA A 261 -19.68 5.17 -1.74
C ALA A 261 -19.13 6.41 -1.00
N MET A 262 -17.89 6.35 -0.51
CA MET A 262 -17.23 7.50 0.14
C MET A 262 -16.82 8.57 -0.89
N PHE A 263 -16.22 8.18 -2.01
CA PHE A 263 -15.72 9.11 -3.03
C PHE A 263 -16.80 9.53 -4.03
N THR A 264 -17.79 8.68 -4.27
CA THR A 264 -18.90 8.90 -5.20
C THR A 264 -20.23 8.56 -4.52
N PRO A 265 -20.71 9.36 -3.54
CA PRO A 265 -21.98 9.13 -2.85
C PRO A 265 -23.21 9.02 -3.79
N SER A 266 -23.11 9.60 -4.98
CA SER A 266 -24.14 9.53 -6.02
C SER A 266 -24.34 8.11 -6.58
N ILE A 267 -23.31 7.23 -6.52
CA ILE A 267 -23.39 5.87 -7.06
C ILE A 267 -24.17 4.94 -6.11
N LYS A 268 -24.92 4.01 -6.71
CA LYS A 268 -25.65 2.96 -5.97
C LYS A 268 -25.17 1.59 -6.46
N ASN A 269 -24.27 0.98 -5.71
CA ASN A 269 -23.73 -0.36 -5.97
C ASN A 269 -24.37 -1.42 -5.06
N ASP A 270 -24.59 -2.61 -5.60
CA ASP A 270 -25.01 -3.79 -4.83
C ASP A 270 -23.74 -4.49 -4.28
N VAL A 271 -23.52 -4.42 -2.97
CA VAL A 271 -22.37 -5.01 -2.30
C VAL A 271 -22.24 -6.53 -2.48
N THR A 272 -23.31 -7.21 -2.89
CA THR A 272 -23.33 -8.66 -3.06
C THR A 272 -22.92 -9.12 -4.47
N LYS A 273 -22.68 -8.18 -5.40
CA LYS A 273 -22.37 -8.48 -6.81
C LYS A 273 -21.07 -7.83 -7.24
N ASN A 274 -20.29 -8.55 -8.04
CA ASN A 274 -19.04 -8.01 -8.65
C ASN A 274 -19.37 -7.17 -9.91
N THR A 275 -20.18 -6.11 -9.73
CA THR A 275 -20.59 -5.19 -10.81
C THR A 275 -20.07 -3.78 -10.61
N PHE A 276 -19.10 -3.60 -9.72
CA PHE A 276 -18.49 -2.30 -9.43
C PHE A 276 -17.75 -1.78 -10.65
N PRO A 277 -17.97 -0.52 -11.08
CA PRO A 277 -17.12 0.10 -12.10
C PRO A 277 -15.64 0.04 -11.73
N VAL A 278 -14.77 -0.23 -12.71
CA VAL A 278 -13.32 -0.33 -12.50
C VAL A 278 -12.74 1.05 -12.21
N PHE A 279 -13.03 2.01 -13.07
CA PHE A 279 -12.63 3.40 -12.94
C PHE A 279 -13.87 4.27 -12.74
N LEU A 280 -13.79 5.24 -11.84
CA LEU A 280 -14.88 6.15 -11.51
C LEU A 280 -14.39 7.58 -11.34
N LYS A 281 -15.28 8.54 -11.63
CA LYS A 281 -15.12 9.92 -11.17
C LYS A 281 -15.68 10.05 -9.77
N ALA A 282 -14.94 10.70 -8.89
CA ALA A 282 -15.46 11.11 -7.59
C ALA A 282 -16.44 12.30 -7.77
N ASP A 283 -17.36 12.46 -6.82
CA ASP A 283 -18.33 13.57 -6.85
C ASP A 283 -17.66 14.94 -6.56
N HIS A 284 -16.42 14.92 -6.07
CA HIS A 284 -15.56 16.11 -5.88
C HIS A 284 -14.09 15.71 -6.08
N PRO A 285 -13.17 16.65 -6.38
CA PRO A 285 -11.75 16.37 -6.40
C PRO A 285 -11.27 15.83 -5.05
N LEU A 286 -10.47 14.75 -5.07
CA LEU A 286 -10.02 14.07 -3.86
C LEU A 286 -8.79 14.74 -3.27
N SER A 287 -8.85 15.05 -1.98
CA SER A 287 -7.73 15.57 -1.20
C SER A 287 -6.91 14.45 -0.55
N LEU A 288 -5.72 14.80 -0.05
CA LEU A 288 -4.92 13.89 0.78
C LEU A 288 -5.70 13.43 2.02
N ASP A 289 -6.55 14.30 2.59
CA ASP A 289 -7.36 13.95 3.76
C ASP A 289 -8.48 12.95 3.41
N ASP A 290 -9.01 12.99 2.18
CA ASP A 290 -9.92 11.95 1.69
C ASP A 290 -9.24 10.59 1.64
N LEU A 291 -7.98 10.54 1.18
CA LEU A 291 -7.19 9.30 1.15
C LEU A 291 -6.87 8.80 2.57
N ARG A 292 -6.48 9.69 3.49
CA ARG A 292 -6.28 9.32 4.90
C ARG A 292 -7.57 8.75 5.52
N ARG A 293 -8.74 9.35 5.23
CA ARG A 293 -10.05 8.84 5.67
C ARG A 293 -10.37 7.48 5.04
N ALA A 294 -10.06 7.28 3.76
CA ALA A 294 -10.26 6.01 3.08
C ALA A 294 -9.49 4.86 3.74
N PHE A 295 -8.23 5.07 4.11
CA PHE A 295 -7.44 4.05 4.81
C PHE A 295 -7.78 3.91 6.30
N ARG A 296 -8.52 4.86 6.88
CA ARG A 296 -9.10 4.76 8.23
C ARG A 296 -10.51 4.15 8.23
N PHE A 297 -11.03 3.79 7.06
CA PHE A 297 -12.40 3.32 6.90
C PHE A 297 -12.64 1.95 7.55
N HIS A 298 -13.66 1.88 8.38
CA HIS A 298 -14.12 0.66 9.05
C HIS A 298 -15.63 0.59 9.17
N TYR A 299 -16.35 1.18 8.22
CA TYR A 299 -17.83 1.33 8.21
C TYR A 299 -18.36 2.17 9.38
N GLN A 300 -17.56 3.09 9.92
CA GLN A 300 -17.92 3.95 11.05
C GLN A 300 -19.26 4.65 10.80
N GLY A 301 -20.10 4.67 11.84
CA GLY A 301 -21.44 5.25 11.78
C GLY A 301 -22.49 4.37 11.11
N THR A 302 -22.16 3.12 10.76
CA THR A 302 -23.08 2.12 10.19
C THR A 302 -23.23 0.91 11.09
N GLU A 303 -24.22 0.04 10.81
CA GLU A 303 -24.37 -1.25 11.49
C GLU A 303 -23.23 -2.25 11.25
N HIS A 304 -22.39 -1.97 10.25
CA HIS A 304 -21.24 -2.80 9.87
C HIS A 304 -19.93 -2.41 10.56
N ASP A 305 -19.98 -1.44 11.47
CA ASP A 305 -18.79 -1.03 12.21
C ASP A 305 -18.40 -2.09 13.27
N PRO A 306 -17.29 -2.83 13.07
CA PRO A 306 -16.90 -3.89 14.01
C PRO A 306 -16.38 -3.35 15.34
N TYR A 307 -15.94 -2.09 15.38
CA TYR A 307 -15.32 -1.50 16.55
C TYR A 307 -16.34 -0.82 17.47
N LEU A 308 -17.41 -0.22 16.91
CA LEU A 308 -18.44 0.48 17.67
C LEU A 308 -19.19 -0.45 18.64
N HIS A 309 -19.47 -1.67 18.22
CA HIS A 309 -20.27 -2.62 18.99
C HIS A 309 -19.43 -3.75 19.59
N ASN A 310 -18.08 -3.63 19.54
CA ASN A 310 -17.17 -4.70 19.92
C ASN A 310 -17.61 -6.05 19.30
N ASN A 311 -17.96 -6.02 18.01
CA ASN A 311 -18.53 -7.15 17.29
C ASN A 311 -17.48 -7.85 16.42
N PRO A 312 -16.71 -8.82 16.99
CA PRO A 312 -15.68 -9.53 16.23
C PRO A 312 -16.24 -10.46 15.14
N LYS A 313 -17.57 -10.62 15.09
CA LYS A 313 -18.27 -11.44 14.10
C LYS A 313 -18.93 -10.58 13.01
N GLU A 314 -18.55 -9.30 12.91
CA GLU A 314 -19.05 -8.46 11.84
C GLU A 314 -18.80 -9.10 10.48
N LYS A 315 -19.81 -9.01 9.63
CA LYS A 315 -19.83 -9.68 8.34
C LYS A 315 -18.79 -9.10 7.37
N TYR A 316 -18.62 -7.77 7.35
CA TYR A 316 -17.80 -7.08 6.36
C TYR A 316 -16.40 -6.78 6.90
N ARG A 317 -15.39 -7.18 6.13
CA ARG A 317 -14.00 -6.84 6.45
C ARG A 317 -13.74 -5.36 6.18
N PRO A 318 -13.32 -4.57 7.17
CA PRO A 318 -12.99 -3.16 6.98
C PRO A 318 -11.65 -2.96 6.27
N VAL A 319 -11.39 -1.73 5.81
CA VAL A 319 -10.08 -1.32 5.30
C VAL A 319 -9.06 -1.27 6.43
N SER A 320 -9.37 -0.50 7.49
CA SER A 320 -8.46 -0.37 8.63
C SER A 320 -8.68 -1.50 9.64
N ILE A 321 -7.69 -2.35 9.80
CA ILE A 321 -7.71 -3.49 10.74
C ILE A 321 -6.46 -3.54 11.60
N PHE A 322 -6.54 -4.23 12.75
CA PHE A 322 -5.42 -4.28 13.71
C PHE A 322 -4.16 -4.95 13.14
N ARG A 323 -4.29 -5.90 12.23
CA ARG A 323 -3.16 -6.58 11.60
C ARG A 323 -2.51 -5.82 10.43
N THR A 324 -3.02 -4.64 10.04
CA THR A 324 -2.30 -3.75 9.12
C THR A 324 -0.90 -3.51 9.64
N THR A 325 0.11 -3.75 8.81
CA THR A 325 1.52 -3.52 9.15
C THR A 325 1.96 -2.11 8.79
N GLN A 326 1.43 -1.58 7.69
CA GLN A 326 1.67 -0.21 7.24
C GLN A 326 0.59 0.22 6.23
N THR A 327 0.45 1.52 6.07
CA THR A 327 -0.30 2.16 4.97
C THR A 327 0.57 3.25 4.38
N HIS A 328 0.68 3.29 3.05
CA HIS A 328 1.40 4.34 2.34
C HIS A 328 0.50 5.04 1.32
N ILE A 329 0.76 6.31 1.09
CA ILE A 329 0.14 7.14 0.07
C ILE A 329 1.28 7.81 -0.69
N LEU A 330 1.69 7.23 -1.82
CA LEU A 330 2.70 7.80 -2.70
C LEU A 330 2.05 8.93 -3.49
N GLN A 331 2.43 10.18 -3.17
CA GLN A 331 1.97 11.38 -3.86
C GLN A 331 3.06 11.91 -4.80
N VAL A 332 2.73 12.09 -6.06
CA VAL A 332 3.59 12.70 -7.08
C VAL A 332 3.02 14.03 -7.50
N ARG A 333 3.75 15.11 -7.23
CA ARG A 333 3.42 16.51 -7.58
C ARG A 333 4.42 16.98 -8.65
N PRO A 334 4.06 16.91 -9.96
CA PRO A 334 5.01 17.19 -11.05
C PRO A 334 5.52 18.63 -11.09
N GLU A 335 4.74 19.59 -10.57
CA GLU A 335 5.10 21.00 -10.53
C GLU A 335 6.18 21.35 -9.49
N PHE A 336 6.46 20.43 -8.54
CA PHE A 336 7.51 20.61 -7.56
C PHE A 336 8.82 19.95 -7.99
N PRO A 337 9.99 20.47 -7.54
CA PRO A 337 11.26 19.74 -7.66
C PRO A 337 11.12 18.33 -7.08
N GLN A 338 11.68 17.32 -7.73
CA GLN A 338 11.53 15.92 -7.38
C GLN A 338 11.74 15.63 -5.89
N ALA A 339 12.77 16.25 -5.28
CA ALA A 339 13.11 16.04 -3.86
C ALA A 339 11.96 16.33 -2.89
N ILE A 340 11.08 17.29 -3.21
CA ILE A 340 9.91 17.65 -2.40
C ILE A 340 8.59 17.34 -3.10
N GLY A 341 8.62 17.04 -4.40
CA GLY A 341 7.45 16.67 -5.21
C GLY A 341 7.05 15.20 -5.09
N ARG A 342 7.88 14.37 -4.48
CA ARG A 342 7.62 12.94 -4.21
C ARG A 342 7.55 12.75 -2.71
N VAL A 343 6.35 12.46 -2.20
CA VAL A 343 6.11 12.30 -0.77
C VAL A 343 5.38 10.97 -0.55
N ASP A 344 5.91 10.14 0.34
CA ASP A 344 5.21 8.98 0.87
C ASP A 344 4.60 9.36 2.23
N TYR A 345 3.26 9.48 2.29
CA TYR A 345 2.57 9.62 3.57
C TYR A 345 2.32 8.24 4.15
N MET A 346 3.11 7.87 5.13
CA MET A 346 3.16 6.52 5.67
C MET A 346 2.64 6.46 7.11
N ALA A 347 1.74 5.52 7.38
CA ALA A 347 1.29 5.17 8.73
C ALA A 347 1.76 3.76 9.10
N MET A 348 2.45 3.63 10.24
CA MET A 348 2.86 2.34 10.78
C MET A 348 1.71 1.70 11.56
N GLY A 349 1.34 0.48 11.17
CA GLY A 349 0.27 -0.28 11.79
C GLY A 349 -1.14 0.15 11.36
N MET A 350 -2.10 0.02 12.26
CA MET A 350 -3.53 0.27 12.03
C MET A 350 -3.81 1.76 11.80
N ALA A 351 -4.19 2.16 10.58
CA ALA A 351 -4.31 3.57 10.20
C ALA A 351 -5.36 4.36 10.99
N VAL A 352 -6.48 3.73 11.41
CA VAL A 352 -7.54 4.45 12.17
C VAL A 352 -7.07 4.87 13.56
N LEU A 353 -6.07 4.19 14.12
CA LEU A 353 -5.39 4.54 15.37
C LEU A 353 -3.91 4.91 15.13
N GLY A 354 -3.61 5.41 13.93
CA GLY A 354 -2.27 5.77 13.48
C GLY A 354 -2.20 7.20 12.95
N VAL A 355 -0.97 7.63 12.67
CA VAL A 355 -0.62 8.94 12.13
C VAL A 355 0.10 8.78 10.80
N PHE A 356 -0.22 9.60 9.80
CA PHE A 356 0.46 9.63 8.50
C PHE A 356 1.65 10.56 8.53
N LEU A 357 2.84 10.00 8.35
CA LEU A 357 4.14 10.67 8.39
C LEU A 357 4.55 11.06 6.96
N PRO A 358 4.82 12.32 6.64
CA PRO A 358 5.31 12.72 5.32
C PRO A 358 6.80 12.38 5.16
N LEU A 359 7.11 11.42 4.31
CA LEU A 359 8.46 10.98 3.98
C LEU A 359 8.82 11.49 2.60
N TYR A 360 9.70 12.49 2.52
CA TYR A 360 10.15 13.06 1.26
C TYR A 360 11.22 12.19 0.60
N GLN A 361 11.16 12.05 -0.72
CA GLN A 361 12.17 11.32 -1.49
C GLN A 361 13.55 11.98 -1.42
N GLY A 362 13.60 13.31 -1.23
CA GLY A 362 14.86 14.07 -1.22
C GLY A 362 15.68 13.96 0.07
N ILE A 363 15.23 13.23 1.09
CA ILE A 363 16.01 13.00 2.32
C ILE A 363 17.04 11.88 2.13
N THR A 364 18.09 11.89 2.92
CA THR A 364 19.21 10.96 2.82
C THR A 364 19.33 9.99 4.00
N SER A 365 18.57 10.24 5.07
CA SER A 365 18.55 9.38 6.26
C SER A 365 17.21 9.46 6.99
N TYR A 366 16.94 8.46 7.79
CA TYR A 366 15.84 8.44 8.77
C TYR A 366 16.42 8.42 10.18
N PRO A 367 15.73 8.99 11.19
CA PRO A 367 16.08 8.78 12.59
C PRO A 367 16.11 7.27 12.93
N GLU A 368 17.07 6.86 13.74
CA GLU A 368 17.36 5.44 14.04
C GLU A 368 16.13 4.65 14.47
N ALA A 369 15.23 5.25 15.23
CA ALA A 369 14.01 4.59 15.70
C ALA A 369 13.12 4.05 14.57
N TYR A 370 13.15 4.66 13.38
CA TYR A 370 12.39 4.27 12.20
C TYR A 370 13.06 3.19 11.37
N THR A 371 14.37 2.96 11.57
CA THR A 371 15.16 1.99 10.81
C THR A 371 15.38 0.67 11.56
N LYS A 372 14.81 0.55 12.76
CA LYS A 372 14.96 -0.63 13.61
C LYS A 372 13.63 -1.09 14.20
N GLY A 373 13.57 -2.36 14.48
CA GLY A 373 12.44 -3.07 15.08
C GLY A 373 12.58 -4.55 14.76
N GLY A 374 12.13 -5.38 15.66
CA GLY A 374 12.16 -6.84 15.53
C GLY A 374 10.74 -7.43 15.67
N LEU A 375 10.66 -8.75 15.74
CA LEU A 375 9.41 -9.51 15.92
C LEU A 375 8.76 -9.31 17.30
N ARG A 376 9.47 -8.70 18.25
CA ARG A 376 8.98 -8.44 19.60
C ARG A 376 8.98 -6.94 19.89
N SER A 377 8.08 -6.53 20.79
CA SER A 377 7.98 -5.14 21.23
C SER A 377 9.31 -4.61 21.74
N ASP A 378 9.69 -3.44 21.25
CA ASP A 378 10.91 -2.72 21.53
C ASP A 378 10.56 -1.24 21.76
N ALA A 379 10.99 -0.69 22.89
CA ALA A 379 10.72 0.69 23.27
C ALA A 379 11.45 1.72 22.37
N ASP A 380 12.54 1.33 21.72
CA ASP A 380 13.33 2.19 20.84
C ASP A 380 12.87 2.16 19.38
N SER A 381 11.96 1.25 19.01
CA SER A 381 11.41 1.13 17.66
C SER A 381 10.18 2.01 17.47
N ALA A 382 10.20 2.87 16.45
CA ALA A 382 9.04 3.67 16.06
C ALA A 382 7.81 2.80 15.76
N TYR A 383 7.99 1.71 14.99
CA TYR A 383 6.91 0.78 14.72
C TYR A 383 6.23 0.28 16.00
N TRP A 384 7.01 -0.16 16.99
CA TRP A 384 6.46 -0.68 18.22
C TRP A 384 5.87 0.40 19.14
N LYS A 385 6.34 1.64 19.08
CA LYS A 385 5.70 2.77 19.77
C LYS A 385 4.30 3.04 19.22
N PHE A 386 4.15 3.16 17.89
CA PHE A 386 2.83 3.32 17.26
C PHE A 386 1.92 2.11 17.54
N ARG A 387 2.48 0.89 17.44
CA ARG A 387 1.73 -0.34 17.75
C ARG A 387 1.24 -0.39 19.20
N LYS A 388 2.02 0.14 20.15
CA LYS A 388 1.61 0.20 21.57
C LYS A 388 0.39 1.09 21.77
N VAL A 389 0.33 2.27 21.14
CA VAL A 389 -0.86 3.13 21.14
C VAL A 389 -2.07 2.39 20.60
N GLN A 390 -1.92 1.74 19.45
CA GLN A 390 -2.99 0.97 18.81
C GLN A 390 -3.47 -0.18 19.70
N THR A 391 -2.56 -0.90 20.36
CA THR A 391 -2.89 -1.99 21.26
C THR A 391 -3.66 -1.49 22.47
N LEU A 392 -3.23 -0.40 23.11
CA LEU A 392 -3.94 0.24 24.23
C LEU A 392 -5.32 0.74 23.79
N GLY A 393 -5.40 1.36 22.60
CA GLY A 393 -6.67 1.81 22.04
C GLY A 393 -7.67 0.68 21.80
N MET A 394 -7.21 -0.48 21.36
CA MET A 394 -8.05 -1.64 21.08
C MET A 394 -8.53 -2.41 22.32
N VAL A 395 -7.98 -2.13 23.50
CA VAL A 395 -8.52 -2.68 24.77
C VAL A 395 -9.96 -2.24 24.95
N ASN A 396 -10.25 -0.95 24.66
CA ASN A 396 -11.62 -0.42 24.64
C ASN A 396 -11.69 0.69 23.58
N TYR A 397 -12.00 0.32 22.34
CA TYR A 397 -11.97 1.21 21.18
C TYR A 397 -12.84 2.46 21.40
N ASN A 398 -14.10 2.29 21.85
CA ASN A 398 -15.03 3.40 22.03
C ASN A 398 -14.55 4.43 23.06
N ARG A 399 -13.77 3.99 24.05
CA ARG A 399 -13.27 4.85 25.12
C ARG A 399 -11.97 5.56 24.73
N TYR A 400 -11.05 4.87 24.04
CA TYR A 400 -9.70 5.38 23.83
C TYR A 400 -9.45 5.89 22.41
N ALA A 401 -10.15 5.38 21.39
CA ALA A 401 -9.96 5.82 20.01
C ALA A 401 -10.19 7.32 19.80
N PRO A 402 -11.20 8.00 20.41
CA PRO A 402 -11.37 9.44 20.22
C PRO A 402 -10.15 10.26 20.62
N LEU A 403 -9.52 9.94 21.76
CA LEU A 403 -8.31 10.63 22.22
C LEU A 403 -7.15 10.44 21.25
N ILE A 404 -6.94 9.19 20.76
CA ILE A 404 -5.87 8.86 19.81
C ILE A 404 -6.08 9.62 18.51
N GLN A 405 -7.28 9.54 17.96
CA GLN A 405 -7.66 10.17 16.69
C GLN A 405 -7.54 11.70 16.75
N GLU A 406 -8.03 12.33 17.81
CA GLU A 406 -7.91 13.78 17.99
C GLU A 406 -6.44 14.21 18.11
N THR A 407 -5.65 13.47 18.88
CA THR A 407 -4.23 13.79 19.08
C THR A 407 -3.45 13.71 17.77
N TYR A 408 -3.62 12.64 17.01
CA TYR A 408 -2.93 12.47 15.73
C TYR A 408 -3.47 13.40 14.65
N ALA A 409 -4.77 13.67 14.60
CA ALA A 409 -5.34 14.64 13.65
C ALA A 409 -4.79 16.06 13.88
N ARG A 410 -4.62 16.46 15.12
CA ARG A 410 -3.99 17.75 15.47
C ARG A 410 -2.54 17.79 14.99
N TRP A 411 -1.76 16.75 15.27
CA TRP A 411 -0.38 16.65 14.80
C TRP A 411 -0.27 16.68 13.25
N GLU A 412 -1.14 15.95 12.54
CA GLU A 412 -1.20 15.95 11.07
C GLU A 412 -1.51 17.34 10.51
N SER A 413 -2.48 18.05 11.11
CA SER A 413 -2.84 19.42 10.71
C SER A 413 -1.69 20.40 10.91
N GLU A 414 -1.03 20.38 12.08
CA GLU A 414 0.14 21.20 12.36
C GLU A 414 1.32 20.87 11.44
N THR A 415 1.53 19.57 11.16
CA THR A 415 2.59 19.12 10.27
C THR A 415 2.34 19.56 8.84
N THR A 416 1.11 19.50 8.34
CA THR A 416 0.74 19.99 7.02
C THR A 416 1.05 21.49 6.86
N GLN A 417 0.79 22.30 7.89
CA GLN A 417 1.15 23.72 7.86
C GLN A 417 2.68 23.91 7.81
N ARG A 418 3.43 23.20 8.63
CA ARG A 418 4.90 23.26 8.65
C ARG A 418 5.53 22.74 7.35
N GLN A 419 4.89 21.74 6.69
CA GLN A 419 5.32 21.28 5.38
C GLN A 419 5.26 22.41 4.33
N ARG A 420 4.15 23.14 4.27
CA ARG A 420 4.00 24.28 3.35
C ARG A 420 5.07 25.33 3.58
N GLU A 421 5.30 25.70 4.83
CA GLU A 421 6.33 26.68 5.20
C GLU A 421 7.74 26.22 4.80
N MET A 422 8.06 24.94 5.00
CA MET A 422 9.34 24.36 4.60
C MET A 422 9.47 24.32 3.07
N GLU A 423 8.42 23.89 2.37
CA GLU A 423 8.41 23.82 0.90
C GLU A 423 8.60 25.19 0.25
N GLU A 424 7.97 26.24 0.79
CA GLU A 424 8.19 27.62 0.36
C GLU A 424 9.65 28.04 0.53
N GLN A 425 10.24 27.77 1.70
CA GLN A 425 11.65 28.05 1.96
C GLN A 425 12.57 27.25 1.04
N TYR A 426 12.28 25.96 0.80
CA TYR A 426 13.03 25.11 -0.11
C TYR A 426 13.00 25.67 -1.54
N LEU A 427 11.83 26.03 -2.03
CA LEU A 427 11.64 26.60 -3.38
C LEU A 427 12.38 27.94 -3.58
N ALA A 428 12.51 28.74 -2.51
CA ALA A 428 13.24 29.99 -2.56
C ALA A 428 14.75 29.82 -2.78
N VAL A 429 15.33 28.69 -2.35
CA VAL A 429 16.79 28.49 -2.31
C VAL A 429 17.32 27.35 -3.18
N TYR A 430 16.47 26.36 -3.59
CA TYR A 430 16.97 25.12 -4.18
C TYR A 430 17.80 25.27 -5.47
N LYS A 431 17.53 26.33 -6.29
CA LYS A 431 18.28 26.60 -7.52
C LYS A 431 19.63 27.27 -7.26
N THR A 432 19.70 28.12 -6.23
CA THR A 432 20.87 28.96 -5.95
C THR A 432 21.76 28.40 -4.85
N GLN A 433 21.19 27.65 -3.91
CA GLN A 433 21.85 27.06 -2.75
C GLN A 433 21.40 25.59 -2.54
N PRO A 434 21.70 24.68 -3.49
CA PRO A 434 21.14 23.31 -3.47
C PRO A 434 21.58 22.50 -2.25
N ILE A 435 22.75 22.77 -1.67
CA ILE A 435 23.21 22.11 -0.44
C ILE A 435 22.33 22.55 0.73
N HIS A 436 22.14 23.87 0.88
CA HIS A 436 21.29 24.42 1.94
C HIS A 436 19.83 23.95 1.84
N ALA A 437 19.28 23.84 0.62
CA ALA A 437 17.94 23.31 0.41
C ALA A 437 17.84 21.85 0.91
N ARG A 438 18.83 21.01 0.65
CA ARG A 438 18.86 19.62 1.14
C ARG A 438 18.97 19.55 2.67
N GLU A 439 19.82 20.39 3.27
CA GLU A 439 19.95 20.49 4.73
C GLU A 439 18.64 20.94 5.39
N LEU A 440 17.94 21.90 4.80
CA LEU A 440 16.62 22.38 5.25
C LEU A 440 15.60 21.24 5.23
N LEU A 441 15.52 20.49 4.13
CA LEU A 441 14.60 19.37 3.97
C LEU A 441 14.89 18.25 4.98
N GLN A 442 16.17 17.87 5.14
CA GLN A 442 16.59 16.85 6.09
C GLN A 442 16.26 17.25 7.53
N ALA A 443 16.64 18.49 7.93
CA ALA A 443 16.39 19.00 9.27
C ALA A 443 14.89 19.09 9.60
N PHE A 444 14.07 19.48 8.62
CA PHE A 444 12.61 19.46 8.76
C PHE A 444 12.10 18.04 8.98
N SER A 445 12.53 17.08 8.15
CA SER A 445 12.07 15.69 8.20
C SER A 445 12.47 15.02 9.53
N ASP A 446 13.70 15.22 9.98
CA ASP A 446 14.18 14.69 11.26
C ASP A 446 13.36 15.24 12.43
N LYS A 447 13.13 16.55 12.46
CA LYS A 447 12.34 17.22 13.51
C LYS A 447 10.89 16.76 13.50
N MET A 448 10.28 16.60 12.34
CA MET A 448 8.91 16.15 12.17
C MET A 448 8.76 14.70 12.65
N LEU A 449 9.67 13.79 12.21
CA LEU A 449 9.65 12.37 12.63
C LEU A 449 9.87 12.23 14.15
N GLN A 450 10.81 13.00 14.73
CA GLN A 450 10.99 13.01 16.17
C GLN A 450 9.75 13.53 16.91
N SER A 451 9.12 14.60 16.44
CA SER A 451 7.89 15.14 17.06
C SER A 451 6.74 14.16 17.07
N ALA A 452 6.62 13.30 16.04
CA ALA A 452 5.61 12.23 16.01
C ALA A 452 5.87 11.19 17.11
N LEU A 453 7.13 10.84 17.36
CA LEU A 453 7.49 9.95 18.48
C LEU A 453 7.21 10.59 19.84
N ASP A 454 7.52 11.87 20.00
CA ASP A 454 7.29 12.60 21.26
C ASP A 454 5.79 12.68 21.62
N VAL A 455 4.94 12.90 20.62
CA VAL A 455 3.47 12.89 20.78
C VAL A 455 2.99 11.48 21.10
N THR A 456 3.55 10.47 20.43
CA THR A 456 3.21 9.06 20.63
C THR A 456 3.58 8.58 22.02
N ASP A 457 4.76 8.95 22.54
CA ASP A 457 5.19 8.60 23.90
C ASP A 457 4.26 9.20 24.94
N LYS A 458 3.88 10.48 24.81
CA LYS A 458 2.89 11.13 25.71
C LYS A 458 1.54 10.44 25.67
N LEU A 459 1.11 10.02 24.47
CA LEU A 459 -0.16 9.33 24.28
C LEU A 459 -0.15 7.94 24.92
N ILE A 460 0.97 7.23 24.86
CA ILE A 460 1.14 5.94 25.56
C ILE A 460 0.96 6.09 27.06
N GLU A 461 1.62 7.09 27.67
CA GLU A 461 1.53 7.35 29.12
C GLU A 461 0.10 7.74 29.55
N GLU A 462 -0.55 8.59 28.77
CA GLU A 462 -1.95 9.00 29.02
C GLU A 462 -2.91 7.81 28.92
N LEU A 463 -2.80 7.00 27.86
CA LEU A 463 -3.63 5.81 27.66
C LEU A 463 -3.42 4.77 28.75
N PHE A 464 -2.17 4.55 29.16
CA PHE A 464 -1.85 3.63 30.25
C PHE A 464 -2.43 4.11 31.59
N THR A 465 -2.32 5.40 31.88
CA THR A 465 -2.88 6.00 33.10
C THR A 465 -4.41 5.81 33.13
N ARG A 466 -5.12 6.16 32.05
CA ARG A 466 -6.58 5.98 31.96
C ARG A 466 -6.99 4.51 32.09
N LEU A 467 -6.25 3.60 31.49
CA LEU A 467 -6.52 2.17 31.61
C LEU A 467 -6.35 1.69 33.05
N ALA A 468 -5.33 2.17 33.77
CA ALA A 468 -5.12 1.84 35.17
C ALA A 468 -6.25 2.38 36.06
N GLU A 469 -6.72 3.62 35.82
CA GLU A 469 -7.87 4.20 36.50
C GLU A 469 -9.17 3.42 36.26
N ASP A 470 -9.40 2.98 35.00
CA ASP A 470 -10.56 2.19 34.64
C ASP A 470 -10.54 0.81 35.32
N ILE A 471 -9.39 0.15 35.38
CA ILE A 471 -9.20 -1.12 36.09
C ILE A 471 -9.46 -0.91 37.58
N GLN A 472 -8.95 0.17 38.22
CA GLN A 472 -9.21 0.47 39.62
C GLN A 472 -10.71 0.71 39.87
N ALA A 473 -11.39 1.38 38.95
CA ALA A 473 -12.83 1.65 39.08
C ALA A 473 -13.67 0.38 38.96
N GLU A 474 -13.26 -0.56 38.09
CA GLU A 474 -13.93 -1.84 37.88
C GLU A 474 -13.76 -2.79 39.08
N TYR A 475 -12.55 -2.84 39.67
CA TYR A 475 -12.22 -3.76 40.78
C TYR A 475 -12.36 -3.07 42.18
N ARG A 476 -13.47 -2.36 42.41
CA ARG A 476 -13.79 -1.84 43.73
C ARG A 476 -14.49 -2.92 44.57
N PHE A 477 -13.91 -3.24 45.70
CA PHE A 477 -14.51 -4.15 46.67
C PHE A 477 -15.29 -3.38 47.76
N ALA A 478 -16.35 -4.03 48.28
CA ALA A 478 -17.14 -3.43 49.38
C ALA A 478 -16.24 -3.17 50.59
N GLY A 479 -16.18 -1.89 51.03
CA GLY A 479 -15.37 -1.47 52.17
C GLY A 479 -13.95 -0.97 51.80
N ALA A 480 -13.61 -0.86 50.52
CA ALA A 480 -12.36 -0.24 50.08
C ALA A 480 -12.51 1.23 49.71
#